data_a5a2afd8cbaa33e950e9649a2afa79a4
#
_entry.id   a5a2afd8cbaa33e950e9649a2afa79a4
#
_cell.length_a   1.000
_cell.length_b   1.000
_cell.length_c   1.000
_cell.angle_alpha   90.00
_cell.angle_beta   90.00
_cell.angle_gamma   90.00
#
_symmetry.space_group_name_H-M   'P 1'
#
loop_
_entity.id
_entity.type
_entity.pdbx_description
1 polymer ?
#
loop_
_entity_poly.entity_id
_entity_poly.type
_entity_poly.pdbx_seq_one_letter_code
_entity_poly.pdbx_strand_id
1 'polypeptide(L)'
;ALVRTTFDAHSAVLFLPDQSGNYTVALSSTDNEPSVQEVTIAPGKGLVGWILRHKQPVIVNNLDMRHTFLGYYDENDEGAISAFMGCHIPEGGALCVDSVRPRAYTEEDQLLLHRFARHLARQVHSAGLACDAEDLRRYFTRLEQLSELSAQNPHWRDYLGAFLRLMAESTEFEYVAFATAQEGGSTYTVEGENTPLLITED
;
A
#
# COMPACT_ATOMS: atom_id res chain seq x y z
N ALA A 1 -2.27 -17.74 4.18
CA ALA A 1 -2.39 -19.21 4.34
C ALA A 1 -2.89 -19.61 5.73
N LEU A 2 -2.21 -19.23 6.85
CA LEU A 2 -2.56 -19.70 8.20
C LEU A 2 -4.03 -19.41 8.59
N VAL A 3 -4.48 -18.16 8.44
CA VAL A 3 -5.86 -17.76 8.79
C VAL A 3 -6.86 -18.59 7.98
N ARG A 4 -6.70 -18.68 6.67
CA ARG A 4 -7.55 -19.49 5.80
C ARG A 4 -7.65 -20.95 6.27
N THR A 5 -6.51 -21.56 6.55
CA THR A 5 -6.47 -22.98 7.01
C THR A 5 -7.11 -23.16 8.38
N THR A 6 -6.91 -22.22 9.31
CA THR A 6 -7.50 -22.29 10.66
C THR A 6 -9.02 -22.31 10.63
N PHE A 7 -9.63 -21.53 9.73
CA PHE A 7 -11.08 -21.45 9.60
C PHE A 7 -11.66 -22.38 8.52
N ASP A 8 -10.83 -23.20 7.86
CA ASP A 8 -11.23 -23.99 6.69
C ASP A 8 -12.02 -23.13 5.69
N ALA A 9 -11.54 -21.91 5.48
CA ALA A 9 -12.18 -20.91 4.67
C ALA A 9 -11.80 -21.06 3.19
N HIS A 10 -12.67 -20.60 2.28
CA HIS A 10 -12.35 -20.49 0.86
C HIS A 10 -11.31 -19.40 0.63
N SER A 11 -11.55 -18.23 1.21
CA SER A 11 -10.54 -17.15 1.20
C SER A 11 -10.30 -16.53 2.57
N ALA A 12 -9.15 -15.88 2.70
CA ALA A 12 -8.83 -14.97 3.80
C ALA A 12 -8.24 -13.71 3.19
N VAL A 13 -8.83 -12.55 3.49
CA VAL A 13 -8.51 -11.28 2.87
C VAL A 13 -8.21 -10.23 3.93
N LEU A 14 -7.09 -9.54 3.74
CA LEU A 14 -6.66 -8.42 4.57
C LEU A 14 -6.84 -7.12 3.79
N PHE A 15 -7.62 -6.20 4.32
CA PHE A 15 -7.80 -4.85 3.81
C PHE A 15 -7.03 -3.86 4.66
N LEU A 16 -6.23 -3.00 4.03
CA LEU A 16 -5.53 -1.91 4.69
C LEU A 16 -5.89 -0.56 4.04
N PRO A 17 -5.80 0.55 4.80
CA PRO A 17 -6.10 1.87 4.26
C PRO A 17 -5.06 2.29 3.22
N ASP A 18 -5.53 2.95 2.17
CA ASP A 18 -4.70 3.68 1.21
C ASP A 18 -4.53 5.16 1.64
N GLN A 19 -3.73 5.90 0.87
CA GLN A 19 -3.50 7.32 1.12
C GLN A 19 -4.74 8.21 0.92
N SER A 20 -5.78 7.70 0.26
CA SER A 20 -7.02 8.41 -0.05
C SER A 20 -8.12 8.19 0.99
N GLY A 21 -7.85 7.35 2.01
CA GLY A 21 -8.82 6.98 3.05
C GLY A 21 -9.79 5.89 2.63
N ASN A 22 -9.56 5.25 1.48
CA ASN A 22 -10.22 4.02 1.08
C ASN A 22 -9.38 2.81 1.54
N TYR A 23 -9.88 1.60 1.29
CA TYR A 23 -9.24 0.37 1.71
C TYR A 23 -9.00 -0.56 0.52
N THR A 24 -7.79 -1.04 0.38
CA THR A 24 -7.38 -1.94 -0.69
C THR A 24 -7.06 -3.33 -0.15
N VAL A 25 -7.13 -4.34 -1.02
CA VAL A 25 -6.67 -5.68 -0.69
C VAL A 25 -5.15 -5.66 -0.56
N ALA A 26 -4.66 -5.75 0.67
CA ALA A 26 -3.23 -5.79 0.96
C ALA A 26 -2.66 -7.22 0.82
N LEU A 27 -3.43 -8.22 1.24
CA LEU A 27 -3.08 -9.63 1.12
C LEU A 27 -4.34 -10.46 0.95
N SER A 28 -4.29 -11.45 0.08
CA SER A 28 -5.31 -12.46 -0.05
C SER A 28 -4.70 -13.87 -0.09
N SER A 29 -5.49 -14.85 0.36
CA SER A 29 -5.15 -16.26 0.27
C SER A 29 -6.42 -17.01 -0.07
N THR A 30 -6.50 -17.51 -1.28
CA THR A 30 -7.67 -18.24 -1.83
C THR A 30 -7.27 -19.67 -2.13
N ASP A 31 -8.21 -20.59 -2.11
CA ASP A 31 -7.95 -22.01 -2.37
C ASP A 31 -8.08 -22.35 -3.86
N ASN A 32 -9.18 -21.91 -4.45
CA ASN A 32 -9.53 -22.13 -5.86
C ASN A 32 -10.38 -20.94 -6.35
N GLU A 33 -10.97 -21.05 -7.54
CA GLU A 33 -12.00 -20.11 -8.00
C GLU A 33 -13.27 -20.17 -7.11
N PRO A 34 -13.95 -19.04 -6.85
CA PRO A 34 -13.64 -17.70 -7.36
C PRO A 34 -12.44 -17.03 -6.68
N SER A 35 -11.70 -16.24 -7.42
CA SER A 35 -10.51 -15.53 -6.94
C SER A 35 -10.84 -14.11 -6.44
N VAL A 36 -10.13 -13.70 -5.39
CA VAL A 36 -10.24 -12.34 -4.85
C VAL A 36 -9.64 -11.33 -5.83
N GLN A 37 -10.41 -10.29 -6.14
CA GLN A 37 -10.01 -9.20 -7.02
C GLN A 37 -9.20 -8.14 -6.28
N GLU A 38 -8.31 -7.46 -6.99
CA GLU A 38 -7.67 -6.23 -6.49
C GLU A 38 -8.66 -5.07 -6.59
N VAL A 39 -9.33 -4.77 -5.48
CA VAL A 39 -10.37 -3.74 -5.42
C VAL A 39 -10.10 -2.72 -4.34
N THR A 40 -10.72 -1.56 -4.52
CA THR A 40 -10.75 -0.49 -3.51
C THR A 40 -12.16 -0.38 -2.92
N ILE A 41 -12.26 -0.50 -1.61
CA ILE A 41 -13.53 -0.46 -0.88
C ILE A 41 -13.63 0.85 -0.09
N ALA A 42 -14.71 1.59 -0.30
CA ALA A 42 -15.05 2.75 0.50
C ALA A 42 -15.73 2.34 1.83
N PRO A 43 -15.46 3.04 2.94
CA PRO A 43 -16.17 2.79 4.20
C PRO A 43 -17.69 2.90 4.03
N GLY A 44 -18.41 1.89 4.51
CA GLY A 44 -19.87 1.80 4.43
C GLY A 44 -20.40 1.09 3.19
N LYS A 45 -19.56 0.67 2.25
CA LYS A 45 -19.96 -0.06 1.05
C LYS A 45 -19.81 -1.57 1.26
N GLY A 46 -20.89 -2.33 1.23
CA GLY A 46 -20.91 -3.78 1.45
C GLY A 46 -20.57 -4.19 2.88
N LEU A 47 -20.37 -5.49 3.10
CA LEU A 47 -20.05 -6.06 4.43
C LEU A 47 -18.68 -5.57 4.93
N VAL A 48 -17.67 -5.56 4.07
CA VAL A 48 -16.34 -5.08 4.43
C VAL A 48 -16.39 -3.60 4.79
N GLY A 49 -17.01 -2.76 3.95
CA GLY A 49 -17.18 -1.33 4.22
C GLY A 49 -17.99 -1.06 5.50
N TRP A 50 -18.95 -1.93 5.82
CA TRP A 50 -19.69 -1.83 7.07
C TRP A 50 -18.78 -2.05 8.30
N ILE A 51 -17.93 -3.12 8.27
CA ILE A 51 -16.95 -3.39 9.31
C ILE A 51 -15.99 -2.20 9.49
N LEU A 52 -15.49 -1.66 8.38
CA LEU A 52 -14.56 -0.54 8.38
C LEU A 52 -15.18 0.73 8.99
N ARG A 53 -16.46 1.00 8.71
CA ARG A 53 -17.18 2.16 9.22
C ARG A 53 -17.58 2.02 10.68
N HIS A 54 -18.13 0.87 11.09
CA HIS A 54 -18.68 0.66 12.42
C HIS A 54 -17.68 0.08 13.42
N LYS A 55 -16.54 -0.42 12.92
CA LYS A 55 -15.49 -1.05 13.73
C LYS A 55 -15.99 -2.23 14.58
N GLN A 56 -17.02 -2.89 14.09
CA GLN A 56 -17.64 -4.04 14.74
C GLN A 56 -17.45 -5.29 13.89
N PRO A 57 -17.27 -6.46 14.51
CA PRO A 57 -17.18 -7.72 13.78
C PRO A 57 -18.55 -8.14 13.24
N VAL A 58 -18.52 -8.90 12.14
CA VAL A 58 -19.72 -9.38 11.45
C VAL A 58 -19.59 -10.88 11.20
N ILE A 59 -20.65 -11.61 11.45
CA ILE A 59 -20.85 -13.00 11.00
C ILE A 59 -22.11 -13.04 10.17
N VAL A 60 -22.04 -13.58 8.97
CA VAL A 60 -23.19 -13.87 8.11
C VAL A 60 -23.10 -15.31 7.67
N ASN A 61 -23.96 -16.14 8.22
CA ASN A 61 -24.18 -17.51 7.79
C ASN A 61 -25.38 -17.51 6.83
N ASN A 62 -25.32 -18.25 5.73
CA ASN A 62 -26.30 -18.23 4.64
C ASN A 62 -26.42 -16.83 3.99
N LEU A 63 -25.37 -16.41 3.33
CA LEU A 63 -25.29 -15.12 2.66
C LEU A 63 -26.37 -15.03 1.56
N ASP A 64 -27.25 -14.03 1.63
CA ASP A 64 -28.20 -13.70 0.56
C ASP A 64 -27.66 -12.53 -0.27
N MET A 65 -27.11 -12.86 -1.43
CA MET A 65 -26.49 -11.90 -2.34
C MET A 65 -27.46 -10.90 -2.98
N ARG A 66 -28.77 -11.06 -2.77
CA ARG A 66 -29.78 -10.11 -3.27
C ARG A 66 -29.73 -8.78 -2.50
N HIS A 67 -29.27 -8.83 -1.27
CA HIS A 67 -29.30 -7.69 -0.34
C HIS A 67 -27.93 -7.37 0.28
N THR A 68 -26.92 -8.21 0.00
CA THR A 68 -25.63 -8.14 0.67
C THR A 68 -24.54 -8.41 -0.34
N PHE A 69 -23.49 -7.62 -0.37
CA PHE A 69 -22.35 -7.88 -1.23
C PHE A 69 -21.04 -7.71 -0.46
N LEU A 70 -20.03 -8.49 -0.87
CA LEU A 70 -18.69 -8.48 -0.30
C LEU A 70 -17.85 -7.39 -0.93
N GLY A 71 -17.91 -7.28 -2.26
CA GLY A 71 -17.29 -6.24 -3.04
C GLY A 71 -15.82 -6.49 -3.43
N TYR A 72 -15.35 -7.72 -3.26
CA TYR A 72 -13.99 -8.13 -3.63
C TYR A 72 -13.94 -9.42 -4.48
N TYR A 73 -15.07 -9.81 -5.02
CA TYR A 73 -15.22 -10.82 -6.07
C TYR A 73 -15.87 -10.19 -7.30
N ASP A 74 -15.76 -10.85 -8.44
CA ASP A 74 -16.58 -10.52 -9.60
C ASP A 74 -18.06 -10.74 -9.27
N GLU A 75 -18.95 -9.92 -9.86
CA GLU A 75 -20.40 -10.01 -9.61
C GLU A 75 -20.98 -11.41 -9.88
N ASN A 76 -20.43 -12.14 -10.86
CA ASN A 76 -20.85 -13.50 -11.19
C ASN A 76 -20.35 -14.54 -10.17
N ASP A 77 -19.20 -14.29 -9.56
CA ASP A 77 -18.50 -15.22 -8.67
C ASP A 77 -18.92 -15.03 -7.21
N GLU A 78 -19.32 -13.83 -6.86
CA GLU A 78 -19.72 -13.48 -5.50
C GLU A 78 -20.90 -14.35 -5.02
N GLY A 79 -21.78 -14.73 -5.94
CA GLY A 79 -22.92 -15.63 -5.69
C GLY A 79 -22.55 -17.03 -5.22
N ALA A 80 -21.31 -17.47 -5.39
CA ALA A 80 -20.81 -18.75 -4.90
C ALA A 80 -20.50 -18.75 -3.40
N ILE A 81 -20.33 -17.56 -2.79
CA ILE A 81 -20.00 -17.43 -1.37
C ILE A 81 -21.25 -17.64 -0.51
N SER A 82 -21.18 -18.60 0.41
CA SER A 82 -22.30 -18.98 1.26
C SER A 82 -22.22 -18.44 2.69
N ALA A 83 -21.01 -18.16 3.19
CA ALA A 83 -20.81 -17.63 4.54
C ALA A 83 -19.65 -16.64 4.59
N PHE A 84 -19.74 -15.66 5.47
CA PHE A 84 -18.75 -14.61 5.67
C PHE A 84 -18.56 -14.32 7.15
N MET A 85 -17.33 -14.06 7.54
CA MET A 85 -16.99 -13.53 8.84
C MET A 85 -15.86 -12.51 8.68
N GLY A 86 -15.98 -11.37 9.35
CA GLY A 86 -14.96 -10.34 9.32
C GLY A 86 -14.85 -9.56 10.60
N CYS A 87 -13.70 -8.98 10.85
CA CYS A 87 -13.46 -8.10 11.99
C CYS A 87 -12.56 -6.93 11.63
N HIS A 88 -12.74 -5.83 12.33
CA HIS A 88 -11.89 -4.64 12.21
C HIS A 88 -10.50 -4.89 12.82
N ILE A 89 -9.48 -4.32 12.19
CA ILE A 89 -8.10 -4.27 12.70
C ILE A 89 -7.92 -2.96 13.46
N PRO A 90 -7.42 -2.96 14.71
CA PRO A 90 -7.36 -1.77 15.58
C PRO A 90 -6.72 -0.52 14.94
N GLU A 91 -5.71 -0.65 14.14
CA GLU A 91 -4.97 0.47 13.54
C GLU A 91 -5.45 0.84 12.12
N GLY A 92 -6.60 0.37 11.77
CA GLY A 92 -7.24 0.57 10.46
C GLY A 92 -7.14 -0.64 9.57
N GLY A 93 -8.27 -1.00 8.98
CA GLY A 93 -8.37 -2.14 8.10
C GLY A 93 -9.37 -3.18 8.58
N ALA A 94 -9.49 -4.27 7.82
CA ALA A 94 -10.34 -5.40 8.15
C ALA A 94 -9.67 -6.73 7.77
N LEU A 95 -9.90 -7.76 8.58
CA LEU A 95 -9.57 -9.13 8.28
C LEU A 95 -10.87 -9.92 8.07
N CYS A 96 -11.00 -10.53 6.91
CA CYS A 96 -12.19 -11.23 6.48
C CYS A 96 -11.86 -12.66 6.07
N VAL A 97 -12.79 -13.57 6.30
CA VAL A 97 -12.79 -14.95 5.81
C VAL A 97 -14.17 -15.26 5.25
N ASP A 98 -14.21 -16.07 4.22
CA ASP A 98 -15.44 -16.50 3.58
C ASP A 98 -15.41 -17.98 3.23
N SER A 99 -16.56 -18.52 2.86
CA SER A 99 -16.71 -19.92 2.48
C SER A 99 -17.73 -20.08 1.37
N VAL A 100 -17.38 -20.86 0.35
CA VAL A 100 -18.30 -21.32 -0.69
C VAL A 100 -19.21 -22.46 -0.19
N ARG A 101 -18.79 -23.14 0.87
CA ARG A 101 -19.60 -24.20 1.49
C ARG A 101 -20.51 -23.60 2.55
N PRO A 102 -21.76 -24.09 2.69
CA PRO A 102 -22.60 -23.74 3.83
C PRO A 102 -21.85 -24.04 5.13
N ARG A 103 -21.55 -22.99 5.88
CA ARG A 103 -20.83 -23.07 7.15
C ARG A 103 -21.47 -22.15 8.16
N ALA A 104 -21.54 -22.58 9.40
CA ALA A 104 -21.92 -21.72 10.49
C ALA A 104 -20.65 -21.27 11.23
N TYR A 105 -20.21 -20.04 10.97
CA TYR A 105 -19.22 -19.38 11.82
C TYR A 105 -19.85 -19.07 13.18
N THR A 106 -19.09 -19.26 14.23
CA THR A 106 -19.51 -19.10 15.63
C THR A 106 -18.90 -17.84 16.26
N GLU A 107 -19.39 -17.47 17.44
CA GLU A 107 -18.78 -16.40 18.22
C GLU A 107 -17.34 -16.74 18.66
N GLU A 108 -17.04 -18.02 18.87
CA GLU A 108 -15.67 -18.48 19.16
C GLU A 108 -14.74 -18.29 17.97
N ASP A 109 -15.21 -18.59 16.75
CA ASP A 109 -14.48 -18.31 15.52
C ASP A 109 -14.22 -16.80 15.37
N GLN A 110 -15.23 -15.98 15.66
CA GLN A 110 -15.11 -14.52 15.61
C GLN A 110 -14.06 -14.00 16.61
N LEU A 111 -14.07 -14.52 17.82
CA LEU A 111 -13.08 -14.17 18.85
C LEU A 111 -11.67 -14.56 18.41
N LEU A 112 -11.52 -15.74 17.79
CA LEU A 112 -10.24 -16.21 17.25
C LEU A 112 -9.78 -15.32 16.09
N LEU A 113 -10.67 -14.97 15.15
CA LEU A 113 -10.37 -14.06 14.05
C LEU A 113 -9.90 -12.69 14.58
N HIS A 114 -10.56 -12.19 15.63
CA HIS A 114 -10.17 -10.93 16.26
C HIS A 114 -8.76 -11.00 16.89
N ARG A 115 -8.35 -12.15 17.43
CA ARG A 115 -6.98 -12.35 17.93
C ARG A 115 -5.96 -12.30 16.79
N PHE A 116 -6.25 -12.91 15.64
CA PHE A 116 -5.44 -12.79 14.43
C PHE A 116 -5.33 -11.34 13.96
N ALA A 117 -6.45 -10.62 13.91
CA ALA A 117 -6.48 -9.21 13.51
C ALA A 117 -5.59 -8.33 14.41
N ARG A 118 -5.66 -8.53 15.73
CA ARG A 118 -4.78 -7.82 16.69
C ARG A 118 -3.31 -8.16 16.53
N HIS A 119 -2.98 -9.40 16.18
CA HIS A 119 -1.60 -9.78 15.90
C HIS A 119 -1.09 -9.12 14.62
N LEU A 120 -1.91 -9.13 13.56
CA LEU A 120 -1.59 -8.47 12.30
C LEU A 120 -1.43 -6.95 12.47
N ALA A 121 -2.28 -6.31 13.27
CA ALA A 121 -2.14 -4.88 13.58
C ALA A 121 -0.75 -4.55 14.13
N ARG A 122 -0.26 -5.33 15.07
CA ARG A 122 1.09 -5.15 15.63
C ARG A 122 2.19 -5.32 14.58
N GLN A 123 2.04 -6.30 13.69
CA GLN A 123 3.03 -6.54 12.63
C GLN A 123 3.03 -5.40 11.60
N VAL A 124 1.85 -4.94 11.17
CA VAL A 124 1.70 -3.82 10.24
C VAL A 124 2.29 -2.54 10.84
N HIS A 125 1.96 -2.23 12.08
CA HIS A 125 2.52 -1.07 12.79
C HIS A 125 4.05 -1.16 12.93
N SER A 126 4.57 -2.31 13.34
CA SER A 126 6.02 -2.52 13.46
C SER A 126 6.74 -2.40 12.12
N ALA A 127 6.13 -2.92 11.03
CA ALA A 127 6.68 -2.79 9.68
C ALA A 127 6.66 -1.33 9.20
N GLY A 128 5.58 -0.58 9.49
CA GLY A 128 5.50 0.85 9.19
C GLY A 128 6.59 1.66 9.88
N LEU A 129 6.77 1.46 11.19
CA LEU A 129 7.83 2.13 11.95
C LEU A 129 9.24 1.78 11.44
N ALA A 130 9.47 0.55 11.01
CA ALA A 130 10.74 0.15 10.43
C ALA A 130 11.00 0.82 9.07
N CYS A 131 9.97 0.96 8.24
CA CYS A 131 10.04 1.68 6.97
C CYS A 131 10.35 3.17 7.20
N ASP A 132 9.60 3.83 8.09
CA ASP A 132 9.81 5.24 8.44
C ASP A 132 11.23 5.49 8.99
N ALA A 133 11.75 4.59 9.81
CA ALA A 133 13.10 4.69 10.34
C ALA A 133 14.18 4.54 9.26
N GLU A 134 13.97 3.65 8.28
CA GLU A 134 14.89 3.47 7.16
C GLU A 134 14.87 4.68 6.22
N ASP A 135 13.70 5.24 5.94
CA ASP A 135 13.56 6.44 5.12
C ASP A 135 14.22 7.65 5.80
N LEU A 136 14.03 7.80 7.11
CA LEU A 136 14.68 8.85 7.90
C LEU A 136 16.21 8.69 7.90
N ARG A 137 16.70 7.45 8.04
CA ARG A 137 18.13 7.16 7.97
C ARG A 137 18.72 7.50 6.60
N ARG A 138 18.04 7.14 5.51
CA ARG A 138 18.46 7.50 4.14
C ARG A 138 18.48 9.01 3.96
N TYR A 139 17.50 9.72 4.51
CA TYR A 139 17.45 11.18 4.47
C TYR A 139 18.66 11.81 5.17
N PHE A 140 18.99 11.37 6.40
CA PHE A 140 20.17 11.88 7.12
C PHE A 140 21.48 11.56 6.41
N THR A 141 21.63 10.34 5.87
CA THR A 141 22.84 9.97 5.09
C THR A 141 23.01 10.90 3.88
N ARG A 142 21.93 11.25 3.19
CA ARG A 142 21.98 12.21 2.06
C ARG A 142 22.36 13.63 2.49
N LEU A 143 21.88 14.07 3.64
CA LEU A 143 22.28 15.38 4.19
C LEU A 143 23.78 15.42 4.54
N GLU A 144 24.31 14.36 5.10
CA GLU A 144 25.74 14.21 5.38
C GLU A 144 26.56 14.26 4.08
N GLN A 145 26.16 13.52 3.06
CA GLN A 145 26.79 13.54 1.75
C GLN A 145 26.78 14.93 1.11
N LEU A 146 25.67 15.67 1.20
CA LEU A 146 25.60 17.06 0.73
C LEU A 146 26.55 17.99 1.48
N SER A 147 26.67 17.82 2.79
CA SER A 147 27.61 18.59 3.61
C SER A 147 29.06 18.31 3.23
N GLU A 148 29.42 17.05 3.02
CA GLU A 148 30.75 16.64 2.57
C GLU A 148 31.07 17.16 1.17
N LEU A 149 30.11 17.10 0.24
CA LEU A 149 30.27 17.65 -1.12
C LEU A 149 30.59 19.14 -1.11
N SER A 150 29.92 19.90 -0.24
CA SER A 150 30.18 21.33 -0.06
C SER A 150 31.59 21.62 0.46
N ALA A 151 32.09 20.76 1.36
CA ALA A 151 33.44 20.91 1.91
C ALA A 151 34.55 20.50 0.94
N GLN A 152 34.28 19.50 0.08
CA GLN A 152 35.24 18.97 -0.89
C GLN A 152 35.32 19.76 -2.17
N ASN A 153 34.26 20.51 -2.54
CA ASN A 153 34.14 21.24 -3.80
C ASN A 153 33.94 22.74 -3.54
N PRO A 154 35.02 23.50 -3.28
CA PRO A 154 34.94 24.94 -2.97
C PRO A 154 34.49 25.79 -4.18
N HIS A 155 34.61 25.26 -5.41
CA HIS A 155 34.17 25.95 -6.61
C HIS A 155 32.74 25.57 -6.96
N TRP A 156 31.90 26.58 -7.17
CA TRP A 156 30.47 26.41 -7.47
C TRP A 156 30.16 25.40 -8.58
N ARG A 157 30.92 25.46 -9.68
CA ARG A 157 30.66 24.53 -10.82
C ARG A 157 30.96 23.08 -10.48
N ASP A 158 32.01 22.81 -9.74
CA ASP A 158 32.39 21.46 -9.32
C ASP A 158 31.37 20.93 -8.31
N TYR A 159 30.94 21.76 -7.35
CA TYR A 159 29.88 21.49 -6.42
C TYR A 159 28.56 21.17 -7.15
N LEU A 160 28.15 22.01 -8.10
CA LEU A 160 26.93 21.83 -8.87
C LEU A 160 26.94 20.50 -9.63
N GLY A 161 28.00 20.16 -10.32
CA GLY A 161 28.14 18.88 -11.02
C GLY A 161 28.07 17.67 -10.08
N ALA A 162 28.72 17.75 -8.92
CA ALA A 162 28.66 16.69 -7.90
C ALA A 162 27.27 16.57 -7.26
N PHE A 163 26.62 17.68 -7.00
CA PHE A 163 25.25 17.75 -6.49
C PHE A 163 24.25 17.13 -7.46
N LEU A 164 24.31 17.46 -8.75
CA LEU A 164 23.41 16.93 -9.77
C LEU A 164 23.60 15.41 -9.96
N ARG A 165 24.83 14.90 -9.88
CA ARG A 165 25.07 13.45 -9.87
C ARG A 165 24.44 12.77 -8.66
N LEU A 166 24.61 13.31 -7.46
CA LEU A 166 23.98 12.80 -6.23
C LEU A 166 22.45 12.82 -6.33
N MET A 167 21.87 13.84 -6.95
CA MET A 167 20.43 13.92 -7.20
C MET A 167 19.97 12.81 -8.17
N ALA A 168 20.68 12.58 -9.26
CA ALA A 168 20.36 11.51 -10.20
C ALA A 168 20.45 10.11 -9.54
N GLU A 169 21.50 9.86 -8.75
CA GLU A 169 21.66 8.60 -8.00
C GLU A 169 20.61 8.41 -6.91
N SER A 170 20.01 9.51 -6.45
CA SER A 170 19.00 9.50 -5.36
C SER A 170 17.56 9.43 -5.85
N THR A 171 17.34 9.56 -7.14
CA THR A 171 16.01 9.59 -7.79
C THR A 171 15.98 8.59 -8.94
N GLU A 172 14.81 8.36 -9.49
CA GLU A 172 14.64 7.53 -10.69
C GLU A 172 14.92 8.30 -12.00
N PHE A 173 15.43 9.53 -11.90
CA PHE A 173 15.71 10.35 -13.07
C PHE A 173 17.11 10.06 -13.62
N GLU A 174 17.17 9.69 -14.89
CA GLU A 174 18.41 9.46 -15.61
C GLU A 174 19.16 10.79 -15.91
N TYR A 175 18.40 11.86 -16.12
CA TYR A 175 18.93 13.17 -16.43
C TYR A 175 18.44 14.25 -15.44
N VAL A 176 19.42 14.99 -14.90
CA VAL A 176 19.17 16.12 -13.98
C VAL A 176 20.08 17.27 -14.42
N ALA A 177 19.50 18.44 -14.63
CA ALA A 177 20.22 19.64 -15.03
C ALA A 177 19.77 20.87 -14.23
N PHE A 178 20.67 21.81 -14.05
CA PHE A 178 20.38 23.13 -13.51
C PHE A 178 20.43 24.17 -14.63
N ALA A 179 19.34 24.88 -14.85
CA ALA A 179 19.24 25.88 -15.88
C ALA A 179 18.78 27.23 -15.29
N THR A 180 19.35 28.30 -15.77
CA THR A 180 18.97 29.68 -15.43
C THR A 180 18.23 30.35 -16.58
N ALA A 181 17.18 31.11 -16.28
CA ALA A 181 16.47 31.90 -17.26
C ALA A 181 17.28 33.16 -17.60
N GLN A 182 17.40 33.50 -18.89
CA GLN A 182 17.96 34.77 -19.33
C GLN A 182 16.91 35.90 -19.21
N GLU A 183 17.39 37.14 -19.08
CA GLU A 183 16.52 38.31 -19.07
C GLU A 183 15.65 38.37 -20.32
N GLY A 184 14.29 38.27 -20.11
CA GLY A 184 13.31 38.16 -21.19
C GLY A 184 12.50 36.86 -21.17
N GLY A 185 12.87 35.83 -20.39
CA GLY A 185 12.04 34.66 -20.04
C GLY A 185 11.88 33.60 -21.11
N SER A 186 12.42 33.74 -22.31
CA SER A 186 12.24 32.80 -23.42
C SER A 186 13.43 31.87 -23.66
N THR A 187 14.55 32.11 -23.01
CA THR A 187 15.79 31.35 -23.22
C THR A 187 16.36 30.90 -21.88
N TYR A 188 16.83 29.66 -21.83
CA TYR A 188 17.47 29.10 -20.65
C TYR A 188 18.90 28.72 -20.96
N THR A 189 19.80 28.94 -20.02
CA THR A 189 21.19 28.48 -20.10
C THR A 189 21.38 27.35 -19.10
N VAL A 190 21.83 26.17 -19.57
CA VAL A 190 22.20 25.06 -18.69
C VAL A 190 23.54 25.36 -18.05
N GLU A 191 23.56 25.54 -16.74
CA GLU A 191 24.75 25.84 -15.95
C GLU A 191 25.48 24.56 -15.49
N GLY A 192 24.78 23.46 -15.42
CA GLY A 192 25.33 22.15 -15.06
C GLY A 192 24.35 21.02 -15.31
N GLU A 193 24.89 19.83 -15.51
CA GLU A 193 24.15 18.59 -15.76
C GLU A 193 24.91 17.40 -15.18
N ASN A 194 24.19 16.32 -14.84
CA ASN A 194 24.79 15.10 -14.30
C ASN A 194 25.52 14.28 -15.38
N THR A 195 24.99 14.30 -16.59
CA THR A 195 25.56 13.62 -17.77
C THR A 195 25.37 14.51 -18.99
N PRO A 196 26.41 14.83 -19.77
CA PRO A 196 26.27 15.63 -20.97
C PRO A 196 25.32 14.99 -21.97
N LEU A 197 24.29 15.73 -22.39
CA LEU A 197 23.43 15.30 -23.49
C LEU A 197 24.22 15.38 -24.79
N LEU A 198 24.48 14.24 -25.42
CA LEU A 198 24.95 14.19 -26.80
C LEU A 198 23.74 14.50 -27.70
N ILE A 199 23.55 15.78 -28.00
CA ILE A 199 22.58 16.20 -29.01
C ILE A 199 23.24 15.87 -30.35
N THR A 200 22.81 14.78 -30.98
CA THR A 200 23.10 14.54 -32.40
C THR A 200 22.19 15.47 -33.20
N GLU A 201 22.75 16.50 -33.81
CA GLU A 201 22.06 17.26 -34.86
C GLU A 201 21.84 16.31 -36.04
N ASP A 202 20.57 15.95 -36.30
CA ASP A 202 20.13 15.35 -37.58
C ASP A 202 19.72 16.46 -38.55
#